data_0f38c0c0616206b7d4f4d2e12ae8ecc2
#
_entry.id   0f38c0c0616206b7d4f4d2e12ae8ecc2
#
_cell.length_a   1.000
_cell.length_b   1.000
_cell.length_c   1.000
_cell.angle_alpha   90.00
_cell.angle_beta   90.00
_cell.angle_gamma   90.00
#
_symmetry.space_group_name_H-M   'P 1'
#
loop_
_entity.id
_entity.type
_entity.pdbx_description
1 polymer ?
#
loop_
_entity_poly.entity_id
_entity_poly.type
_entity_poly.pdbx_seq_one_letter_code
_entity_poly.pdbx_strand_id
1 'polypeptide(L)'
;MDFIVEKAAELGASELWPLVCARGLVHAPGVERIARWRRLALAAAKQSQSSSAMNVRAPLGFDDLIRSVPRTTLAVICTQGAEPLSRVIRRAHPRAILIAIGPEGDFDNAERAKTSDAGFVVAGLGPNRLRSETAALGAVSIAQGLLHDAEGSGEDAESE
;
A
#
# COMPACT_ATOMS: atom_id res chain seq x y z
N MET A 1 10.13 9.24 2.39
CA MET A 1 9.10 9.30 1.33
C MET A 1 9.68 9.25 -0.08
N ASP A 2 10.65 10.09 -0.50
CA ASP A 2 11.21 10.03 -1.87
C ASP A 2 11.61 8.60 -2.26
N PHE A 3 12.34 7.91 -1.38
CA PHE A 3 12.75 6.52 -1.55
C PHE A 3 11.55 5.55 -1.68
N ILE A 4 10.51 5.74 -0.86
CA ILE A 4 9.28 4.92 -0.95
C ILE A 4 8.62 5.11 -2.31
N VAL A 5 8.46 6.36 -2.75
CA VAL A 5 7.83 6.69 -4.04
C VAL A 5 8.57 6.03 -5.20
N GLU A 6 9.89 6.19 -5.23
CA GLU A 6 10.74 5.61 -6.28
C GLU A 6 10.62 4.08 -6.31
N LYS A 7 10.86 3.43 -5.17
CA LYS A 7 10.90 1.97 -5.12
C LYS A 7 9.52 1.30 -5.19
N ALA A 8 8.48 1.92 -4.66
CA ALA A 8 7.13 1.41 -4.84
C ALA A 8 6.68 1.48 -6.31
N ALA A 9 7.07 2.53 -7.05
CA ALA A 9 6.83 2.62 -8.48
C ALA A 9 7.60 1.55 -9.27
N GLU A 10 8.87 1.30 -8.94
CA GLU A 10 9.66 0.22 -9.55
C GLU A 10 9.07 -1.17 -9.28
N LEU A 11 8.50 -1.38 -8.09
CA LEU A 11 7.83 -2.61 -7.70
C LEU A 11 6.42 -2.77 -8.28
N GLY A 12 5.94 -1.80 -9.07
CA GLY A 12 4.65 -1.90 -9.75
C GLY A 12 3.44 -1.44 -8.96
N ALA A 13 3.60 -0.68 -7.86
CA ALA A 13 2.47 -0.06 -7.21
C ALA A 13 1.75 0.89 -8.17
N SER A 14 0.43 0.77 -8.31
CA SER A 14 -0.37 1.61 -9.20
C SER A 14 -0.69 2.98 -8.60
N GLU A 15 -0.84 3.06 -7.29
CA GLU A 15 -1.14 4.30 -6.58
C GLU A 15 -0.37 4.42 -5.27
N LEU A 16 -0.04 5.65 -4.89
CA LEU A 16 0.49 6.01 -3.58
C LEU A 16 -0.35 7.14 -2.99
N TRP A 17 -0.84 6.90 -1.78
CA TRP A 17 -1.70 7.81 -1.04
C TRP A 17 -0.96 8.31 0.21
N PRO A 18 -0.40 9.54 0.21
CA PRO A 18 0.25 10.10 1.37
C PRO A 18 -0.76 10.30 2.51
N LEU A 19 -0.66 9.48 3.56
CA LEU A 19 -1.60 9.48 4.67
C LEU A 19 -1.10 10.40 5.79
N VAL A 20 -1.98 11.26 6.27
CA VAL A 20 -1.76 12.10 7.45
C VAL A 20 -2.37 11.38 8.66
N CYS A 21 -1.50 10.84 9.52
CA CYS A 21 -1.86 10.12 10.74
C CYS A 21 -1.73 10.99 11.98
N ALA A 22 -2.50 10.69 13.02
CA ALA A 22 -2.46 11.43 14.29
C ALA A 22 -1.08 11.42 14.96
N ARG A 23 -0.35 10.31 14.86
CA ARG A 23 1.02 10.14 15.38
C ARG A 23 2.12 10.43 14.36
N GLY A 24 1.76 10.90 13.18
CA GLY A 24 2.73 11.27 12.16
C GLY A 24 3.51 12.52 12.59
N LEU A 25 4.84 12.45 12.59
CA LEU A 25 5.71 13.59 12.87
C LEU A 25 5.72 14.63 11.74
N VAL A 26 5.18 14.30 10.59
CA VAL A 26 5.26 15.11 9.36
C VAL A 26 3.89 15.71 9.06
N HIS A 27 3.86 17.04 8.96
CA HIS A 27 2.70 17.77 8.45
C HIS A 27 2.38 17.35 7.01
N ALA A 28 1.13 17.54 6.61
CA ALA A 28 0.70 17.26 5.24
C ALA A 28 1.68 17.86 4.22
N PRO A 29 2.17 17.08 3.24
CA PRO A 29 3.11 17.58 2.26
C PRO A 29 2.48 18.66 1.39
N GLY A 30 3.21 19.75 1.16
CA GLY A 30 2.79 20.83 0.25
C GLY A 30 2.79 20.40 -1.22
N VAL A 31 2.20 21.25 -2.07
CA VAL A 31 2.02 21.02 -3.52
C VAL A 31 3.33 20.70 -4.22
N GLU A 32 4.41 21.42 -3.91
CA GLU A 32 5.73 21.20 -4.52
C GLU A 32 6.30 19.80 -4.22
N ARG A 33 6.10 19.31 -2.99
CA ARG A 33 6.56 17.98 -2.59
C ARG A 33 5.78 16.90 -3.34
N ILE A 34 4.48 17.05 -3.50
CA ILE A 34 3.65 16.13 -4.29
C ILE A 34 4.08 16.16 -5.78
N ALA A 35 4.33 17.34 -6.34
CA ALA A 35 4.82 17.46 -7.71
C ALA A 35 6.19 16.78 -7.89
N ARG A 36 7.08 16.90 -6.90
CA ARG A 36 8.37 16.17 -6.88
C ARG A 36 8.15 14.66 -6.88
N TRP A 37 7.26 14.13 -6.03
CA TRP A 37 6.98 12.71 -5.96
C TRP A 37 6.37 12.16 -7.26
N ARG A 38 5.50 12.90 -7.92
CA ARG A 38 4.98 12.53 -9.24
C ARG A 38 6.08 12.43 -10.29
N ARG A 39 7.05 13.35 -10.28
CA ARG A 39 8.22 13.26 -11.18
C ARG A 39 9.09 12.05 -10.88
N LEU A 40 9.32 11.74 -9.60
CA LEU A 40 10.07 10.54 -9.19
C LEU A 40 9.36 9.25 -9.64
N ALA A 41 8.06 9.14 -9.42
CA ALA A 41 7.28 7.99 -9.87
C ALA A 41 7.35 7.80 -11.40
N LEU A 42 7.24 8.88 -12.17
CA LEU A 42 7.37 8.84 -13.63
C LEU A 42 8.78 8.42 -14.07
N ALA A 43 9.83 8.92 -13.41
CA ALA A 43 11.21 8.54 -13.71
C ALA A 43 11.47 7.06 -13.40
N ALA A 44 10.96 6.58 -12.26
CA ALA A 44 11.06 5.18 -11.85
C ALA A 44 10.33 4.24 -12.84
N ALA A 45 9.12 4.59 -13.28
CA ALA A 45 8.38 3.83 -14.29
C ALA A 45 9.14 3.70 -15.61
N LYS A 46 9.79 4.78 -16.08
CA LYS A 46 10.61 4.75 -17.29
C LYS A 46 11.83 3.84 -17.13
N GLN A 47 12.49 3.90 -15.98
CA GLN A 47 13.68 3.10 -15.68
C GLN A 47 13.34 1.61 -15.55
N SER A 48 12.23 1.27 -14.92
CA SER A 48 11.76 -0.12 -14.74
C SER A 48 11.00 -0.68 -15.95
N GLN A 49 10.86 0.10 -17.03
CA GLN A 49 10.10 -0.27 -18.24
C GLN A 49 8.63 -0.63 -17.94
N SER A 50 8.07 -0.05 -16.87
CA SER A 50 6.67 -0.24 -16.52
C SER A 50 5.74 0.36 -17.60
N SER A 51 4.65 -0.32 -17.91
CA SER A 51 3.63 0.14 -18.87
C SER A 51 2.85 1.36 -18.36
N SER A 52 2.84 1.63 -17.07
CA SER A 52 2.15 2.76 -16.45
C SER A 52 2.96 3.38 -15.32
N ALA A 53 2.83 4.69 -15.10
CA ALA A 53 3.43 5.37 -13.97
C ALA A 53 2.51 5.30 -12.75
N MET A 54 3.09 5.07 -11.57
CA MET A 54 2.36 5.12 -10.30
C MET A 54 1.73 6.50 -10.08
N ASN A 55 0.43 6.54 -9.79
CA ASN A 55 -0.29 7.78 -9.49
C ASN A 55 -0.07 8.21 -8.03
N VAL A 56 0.58 9.35 -7.82
CA VAL A 56 0.74 9.94 -6.49
C VAL A 56 -0.43 10.88 -6.21
N ARG A 57 -1.32 10.46 -5.32
CA ARG A 57 -2.51 11.21 -4.90
C ARG A 57 -2.17 12.43 -4.05
N ALA A 58 -3.15 13.32 -3.88
CA ALA A 58 -3.07 14.36 -2.86
C ALA A 58 -3.05 13.74 -1.45
N PRO A 59 -2.42 14.40 -0.46
CA PRO A 59 -2.47 13.94 0.92
C PRO A 59 -3.90 13.89 1.43
N LEU A 60 -4.21 12.85 2.21
CA LEU A 60 -5.54 12.69 2.80
C LEU A 60 -5.44 12.31 4.28
N GLY A 61 -6.47 12.67 5.03
CA GLY A 61 -6.64 12.23 6.41
C GLY A 61 -7.18 10.81 6.49
N PHE A 62 -7.19 10.26 7.68
CA PHE A 62 -7.59 8.87 7.92
C PHE A 62 -9.07 8.61 7.57
N ASP A 63 -9.96 9.54 7.91
CA ASP A 63 -11.38 9.42 7.58
C ASP A 63 -11.64 9.50 6.06
N ASP A 64 -10.85 10.30 5.34
CA ASP A 64 -10.93 10.38 3.89
C ASP A 64 -10.40 9.10 3.23
N LEU A 65 -9.34 8.51 3.76
CA LEU A 65 -8.84 7.20 3.33
C LEU A 65 -9.98 6.18 3.37
N ILE A 66 -10.62 6.02 4.54
CA ILE A 66 -11.69 5.04 4.74
C ILE A 66 -12.83 5.24 3.73
N ARG A 67 -13.25 6.50 3.50
CA ARG A 67 -14.31 6.81 2.53
C ARG A 67 -13.93 6.58 1.08
N SER A 68 -12.64 6.65 0.77
CA SER A 68 -12.12 6.57 -0.61
C SER A 68 -11.84 5.15 -1.07
N VAL A 69 -11.78 4.17 -0.18
CA VAL A 69 -11.48 2.77 -0.53
C VAL A 69 -12.70 2.12 -1.18
N PRO A 70 -12.59 1.64 -2.43
CA PRO A 70 -13.68 0.88 -3.05
C PRO A 70 -13.99 -0.41 -2.29
N ARG A 71 -15.25 -0.77 -2.17
CA ARG A 71 -15.69 -2.00 -1.47
C ARG A 71 -15.15 -3.30 -2.09
N THR A 72 -14.71 -3.25 -3.34
CA THR A 72 -14.10 -4.38 -4.06
C THR A 72 -12.61 -4.52 -3.80
N THR A 73 -12.01 -3.60 -3.05
CA THR A 73 -10.59 -3.59 -2.70
C THR A 73 -10.37 -4.25 -1.35
N LEU A 74 -9.44 -5.18 -1.26
CA LEU A 74 -8.95 -5.68 0.02
C LEU A 74 -8.17 -4.56 0.71
N ALA A 75 -8.76 -3.97 1.73
CA ALA A 75 -8.10 -2.94 2.54
C ALA A 75 -7.38 -3.58 3.73
N VAL A 76 -6.09 -3.33 3.85
CA VAL A 76 -5.24 -3.91 4.88
C VAL A 76 -4.56 -2.81 5.68
N ILE A 77 -4.53 -2.97 7.00
CA ILE A 77 -3.70 -2.18 7.92
C ILE A 77 -2.56 -3.06 8.44
N CYS A 78 -1.32 -2.63 8.22
CA CYS A 78 -0.15 -3.39 8.66
C CYS A 78 0.17 -3.14 10.12
N THR A 79 0.27 -4.22 10.91
CA THR A 79 0.58 -4.18 12.34
C THR A 79 1.58 -5.29 12.69
N GLN A 80 2.53 -5.00 13.56
CA GLN A 80 3.49 -6.00 14.03
C GLN A 80 2.79 -7.15 14.77
N GLY A 81 3.21 -8.39 14.51
CA GLY A 81 2.70 -9.58 15.19
C GLY A 81 1.34 -10.09 14.73
N ALA A 82 0.74 -9.45 13.72
CA ALA A 82 -0.51 -9.93 13.11
C ALA A 82 -0.27 -11.09 12.12
N GLU A 83 -1.36 -11.69 11.64
CA GLU A 83 -1.31 -12.74 10.61
C GLU A 83 -0.50 -12.28 9.40
N PRO A 84 0.36 -13.14 8.80
CA PRO A 84 1.17 -12.75 7.65
C PRO A 84 0.32 -12.22 6.48
N LEU A 85 0.74 -11.09 5.91
CA LEU A 85 0.07 -10.44 4.76
C LEU A 85 -0.12 -11.42 3.60
N SER A 86 0.88 -12.26 3.31
CA SER A 86 0.79 -13.27 2.27
C SER A 86 -0.36 -14.27 2.47
N ARG A 87 -0.65 -14.65 3.71
CA ARG A 87 -1.75 -15.55 4.05
C ARG A 87 -3.11 -14.85 3.88
N VAL A 88 -3.20 -13.60 4.29
CA VAL A 88 -4.41 -12.77 4.12
C VAL A 88 -4.75 -12.64 2.63
N ILE A 89 -3.76 -12.29 1.79
CA ILE A 89 -3.95 -12.15 0.34
C ILE A 89 -4.36 -13.48 -0.30
N ARG A 90 -3.67 -14.57 0.00
CA ARG A 90 -4.00 -15.90 -0.55
C ARG A 90 -5.42 -16.34 -0.19
N ARG A 91 -5.90 -16.03 1.01
CA ARG A 91 -7.28 -16.38 1.44
C ARG A 91 -8.34 -15.52 0.75
N ALA A 92 -8.05 -14.23 0.55
CA ALA A 92 -9.02 -13.27 0.03
C ALA A 92 -9.12 -13.27 -1.50
N HIS A 93 -8.09 -13.72 -2.21
CA HIS A 93 -7.99 -13.71 -3.69
C HIS A 93 -8.44 -12.36 -4.29
N PRO A 94 -7.89 -11.22 -3.82
CA PRO A 94 -8.38 -9.91 -4.24
C PRO A 94 -7.87 -9.54 -5.63
N ARG A 95 -8.68 -8.78 -6.38
CA ARG A 95 -8.24 -8.14 -7.63
C ARG A 95 -7.51 -6.81 -7.40
N ALA A 96 -7.73 -6.18 -6.26
CA ALA A 96 -7.08 -4.94 -5.86
C ALA A 96 -6.83 -4.94 -4.36
N ILE A 97 -5.67 -4.39 -3.95
CA ILE A 97 -5.27 -4.30 -2.55
C ILE A 97 -4.88 -2.87 -2.23
N LEU A 98 -5.37 -2.34 -1.12
CA LEU A 98 -4.86 -1.15 -0.48
C LEU A 98 -4.17 -1.55 0.82
N ILE A 99 -2.92 -1.12 1.01
CA ILE A 99 -2.15 -1.43 2.20
C ILE A 99 -1.77 -0.14 2.92
N ALA A 100 -2.31 0.05 4.11
CA ALA A 100 -1.98 1.17 4.98
C ALA A 100 -0.77 0.82 5.86
N ILE A 101 0.28 1.61 5.77
CA ILE A 101 1.50 1.51 6.56
C ILE A 101 1.54 2.68 7.54
N GLY A 102 1.63 2.38 8.83
CA GLY A 102 1.70 3.37 9.88
C GLY A 102 3.03 4.12 9.95
N PRO A 103 3.07 5.28 10.64
CA PRO A 103 4.31 5.94 11.00
C PRO A 103 5.08 5.10 12.05
N GLU A 104 6.26 5.57 12.46
CA GLU A 104 7.11 4.88 13.46
C GLU A 104 6.40 4.65 14.80
N GLY A 105 5.42 5.49 15.13
CA GLY A 105 4.56 5.36 16.32
C GLY A 105 3.36 4.45 16.14
N ASP A 106 3.22 3.82 14.96
CA ASP A 106 2.04 3.06 14.55
C ASP A 106 0.75 3.91 14.52
N PHE A 107 -0.35 3.33 14.08
CA PHE A 107 -1.68 3.94 14.15
C PHE A 107 -2.14 4.04 15.61
N ASP A 108 -2.89 5.07 15.94
CA ASP A 108 -3.48 5.18 17.27
C ASP A 108 -4.72 4.27 17.43
N ASN A 109 -5.24 4.18 18.67
CA ASN A 109 -6.39 3.31 18.96
C ASN A 109 -7.67 3.75 18.23
N ALA A 110 -7.85 5.06 18.04
CA ALA A 110 -9.03 5.59 17.33
C ALA A 110 -8.93 5.29 15.82
N GLU A 111 -7.75 5.45 15.22
CA GLU A 111 -7.49 5.08 13.83
C GLU A 111 -7.70 3.58 13.60
N ARG A 112 -7.22 2.72 14.51
CA ARG A 112 -7.43 1.26 14.45
C ARG A 112 -8.91 0.87 14.57
N ALA A 113 -9.64 1.49 15.49
CA ALA A 113 -11.08 1.24 15.64
C ALA A 113 -11.84 1.60 14.35
N LYS A 114 -11.57 2.78 13.78
CA LYS A 114 -12.18 3.22 12.52
C LYS A 114 -11.88 2.27 11.35
N THR A 115 -10.67 1.72 11.25
CA THR A 115 -10.35 0.74 10.20
C THR A 115 -11.08 -0.57 10.40
N SER A 116 -11.21 -1.03 11.63
CA SER A 116 -11.99 -2.23 11.97
C SER A 116 -13.45 -2.08 11.56
N ASP A 117 -14.09 -0.95 11.93
CA ASP A 117 -15.47 -0.64 11.60
C ASP A 117 -15.70 -0.50 10.07
N ALA A 118 -14.66 -0.08 9.35
CA ALA A 118 -14.68 0.05 7.89
C ALA A 118 -14.33 -1.26 7.14
N GLY A 119 -14.07 -2.35 7.85
CA GLY A 119 -13.78 -3.66 7.26
C GLY A 119 -12.34 -3.85 6.78
N PHE A 120 -11.40 -3.05 7.26
CA PHE A 120 -9.99 -3.30 7.00
C PHE A 120 -9.51 -4.57 7.72
N VAL A 121 -8.70 -5.35 7.05
CA VAL A 121 -8.08 -6.54 7.62
C VAL A 121 -6.73 -6.16 8.23
N VAL A 122 -6.44 -6.69 9.41
CA VAL A 122 -5.13 -6.51 10.05
C VAL A 122 -4.17 -7.59 9.54
N ALA A 123 -2.98 -7.20 9.08
CA ALA A 123 -1.95 -8.12 8.62
C ALA A 123 -0.55 -7.71 9.08
N GLY A 124 0.38 -8.66 9.13
CA GLY A 124 1.76 -8.45 9.55
C GLY A 124 2.76 -8.73 8.43
N LEU A 125 3.94 -8.12 8.53
CA LEU A 125 5.06 -8.28 7.58
C LEU A 125 6.20 -9.13 8.17
N GLY A 126 5.94 -9.84 9.27
CA GLY A 126 6.91 -10.68 9.95
C GLY A 126 7.07 -10.32 11.42
N PRO A 127 8.01 -10.99 12.14
CA PRO A 127 8.15 -10.83 13.58
C PRO A 127 8.87 -9.53 13.99
N ASN A 128 9.68 -8.98 13.10
CA ASN A 128 10.50 -7.81 13.40
C ASN A 128 9.71 -6.50 13.23
N ARG A 129 10.07 -5.50 14.04
CA ARG A 129 9.61 -4.13 13.82
C ARG A 129 10.37 -3.53 12.64
N LEU A 130 9.64 -3.18 11.60
CA LEU A 130 10.20 -2.57 10.40
C LEU A 130 10.06 -1.04 10.46
N ARG A 131 10.98 -0.32 9.84
CA ARG A 131 10.77 1.10 9.52
C ARG A 131 9.69 1.23 8.44
N SER A 132 9.03 2.38 8.38
CA SER A 132 7.94 2.63 7.43
C SER A 132 8.35 2.37 5.98
N GLU A 133 9.58 2.73 5.59
CA GLU A 133 10.10 2.47 4.25
C GLU A 133 10.22 0.98 3.97
N THR A 134 10.82 0.23 4.88
CA THR A 134 10.99 -1.22 4.74
C THR A 134 9.64 -1.93 4.73
N ALA A 135 8.70 -1.49 5.59
CA ALA A 135 7.36 -2.04 5.63
C ALA A 135 6.60 -1.80 4.32
N ALA A 136 6.66 -0.58 3.78
CA ALA A 136 5.99 -0.23 2.53
C ALA A 136 6.50 -1.09 1.36
N LEU A 137 7.82 -1.20 1.20
CA LEU A 137 8.41 -1.97 0.10
C LEU A 137 8.17 -3.47 0.25
N GLY A 138 8.29 -4.00 1.47
CA GLY A 138 7.98 -5.40 1.77
C GLY A 138 6.51 -5.74 1.46
N ALA A 139 5.60 -4.86 1.86
CA ALA A 139 4.17 -5.04 1.61
C ALA A 139 3.84 -5.03 0.11
N VAL A 140 4.39 -4.06 -0.66
CA VAL A 140 4.20 -3.98 -2.11
C VAL A 140 4.78 -5.22 -2.80
N SER A 141 5.98 -5.64 -2.44
CA SER A 141 6.64 -6.82 -3.04
C SER A 141 5.82 -8.10 -2.82
N ILE A 142 5.30 -8.31 -1.59
CA ILE A 142 4.45 -9.46 -1.28
C ILE A 142 3.15 -9.41 -2.07
N ALA A 143 2.51 -8.24 -2.14
CA ALA A 143 1.25 -8.07 -2.84
C ALA A 143 1.39 -8.31 -4.34
N GLN A 144 2.40 -7.73 -4.98
CA GLN A 144 2.64 -7.87 -6.41
C GLN A 144 2.94 -9.33 -6.81
N GLY A 145 3.80 -10.01 -6.06
CA GLY A 145 4.10 -11.42 -6.35
C GLY A 145 2.84 -12.29 -6.31
N LEU A 146 1.93 -12.07 -5.34
CA LEU A 146 0.73 -12.87 -5.19
C LEU A 146 -0.41 -12.49 -6.15
N LEU A 147 -0.48 -11.22 -6.60
CA LEU A 147 -1.45 -10.80 -7.61
C LEU A 147 -1.07 -11.34 -8.99
N HIS A 148 0.20 -11.33 -9.36
CA HIS A 148 0.67 -11.89 -10.63
C HIS A 148 0.50 -13.42 -10.71
N ASP A 149 0.75 -14.14 -9.61
CA ASP A 149 0.50 -15.59 -9.55
C ASP A 149 -0.99 -15.94 -9.83
N ALA A 150 -1.91 -15.07 -9.39
CA ALA A 150 -3.34 -15.27 -9.59
C ALA A 150 -3.78 -15.01 -11.04
N GLU A 151 -3.13 -14.10 -11.76
CA GLU A 151 -3.40 -13.82 -13.18
C GLU A 151 -2.89 -14.95 -14.09
N GLY A 152 -1.69 -15.48 -13.83
CA GLY A 152 -1.10 -16.58 -14.60
C GLY A 152 -1.84 -17.91 -14.46
N SER A 153 -2.50 -18.15 -13.32
CA SER A 153 -3.26 -19.38 -13.09
C SER A 153 -4.62 -19.43 -13.82
N GLY A 154 -5.08 -18.28 -14.35
CA GLY A 154 -6.36 -18.19 -15.09
C GLY A 154 -6.23 -18.49 -16.58
N GLU A 155 -5.06 -18.31 -17.19
CA GLU A 155 -4.86 -18.53 -18.62
C GLU A 155 -4.68 -20.01 -19.00
N ASP A 156 -4.17 -20.83 -18.08
CA ASP A 156 -3.97 -22.26 -18.32
C ASP A 156 -5.26 -23.09 -18.24
N ALA A 157 -6.36 -22.55 -17.70
CA ALA A 157 -7.63 -23.26 -17.52
C ALA A 157 -8.59 -23.15 -18.71
N GLU A 158 -8.32 -22.28 -19.70
CA GLU A 158 -9.17 -22.10 -20.90
C GLU A 158 -8.60 -22.79 -22.16
N SER A 159 -7.54 -23.60 -22.03
CA SER A 159 -6.87 -24.26 -23.17
C SER A 159 -7.01 -25.78 -23.22
N GLU A 160 -7.98 -26.36 -22.48
CA GLU A 160 -8.32 -27.81 -22.60
C GLU A 160 -9.70 -28.05 -23.18
#